data_83b80f03d273f85308cc203bbf774c85
#
_entry.id   83b80f03d273f85308cc203bbf774c85
#
_cell.length_a   1.000
_cell.length_b   1.000
_cell.length_c   1.000
_cell.angle_alpha   90.00
_cell.angle_beta   90.00
_cell.angle_gamma   90.00
#
_symmetry.space_group_name_H-M   'P 1'
#
loop_
_entity.id
_entity.type
_entity.pdbx_description
1 polymer ?
#
loop_
_entity_poly.entity_id
_entity_poly.type
_entity_poly.pdbx_seq_one_letter_code
_entity_poly.pdbx_strand_id
1 'polypeptide(L)'
;MVPIFFPYAPVNFGIGGDRTEHVLWRIDDSALKTPHSPQVCVIMVGTNNTGQYKGRQTPQETAEGIREIASRVHRLHPATEIILLHIFPRGKTAEDPLRIQNEMINRELDKTNMPRVHVVNINSAFLDKDGTFLPGITGDLVHLTEKGYRLWADALLPEIKKYMK
;
A
#
# COMPACT_ATOMS: atom_id res chain seq x y z
N MET A 1 8.74 -12.64 -3.50
CA MET A 1 9.27 -11.24 -3.44
C MET A 1 9.93 -10.92 -4.77
N VAL A 2 9.79 -9.70 -5.29
CA VAL A 2 10.36 -9.32 -6.61
C VAL A 2 11.88 -9.18 -6.47
N PRO A 3 12.69 -9.85 -7.33
CA PRO A 3 14.16 -9.90 -7.18
C PRO A 3 14.86 -8.53 -7.19
N ILE A 4 14.27 -7.51 -7.81
CA ILE A 4 14.81 -6.15 -7.88
C ILE A 4 15.07 -5.52 -6.51
N PHE A 5 14.39 -5.99 -5.45
CA PHE A 5 14.57 -5.49 -4.10
C PHE A 5 15.64 -6.25 -3.29
N PHE A 6 16.15 -7.39 -3.76
CA PHE A 6 17.13 -8.20 -3.02
C PHE A 6 18.37 -7.44 -2.54
N PRO A 7 18.96 -6.50 -3.33
CA PRO A 7 20.11 -5.72 -2.84
C PRO A 7 19.82 -4.88 -1.60
N TYR A 8 18.55 -4.65 -1.26
CA TYR A 8 18.11 -3.83 -0.12
C TYR A 8 17.69 -4.65 1.10
N ALA A 9 17.96 -5.96 1.12
CA ALA A 9 17.59 -6.89 2.20
C ALA A 9 16.12 -6.72 2.65
N PRO A 10 15.15 -6.85 1.74
CA PRO A 10 13.74 -6.58 2.05
C PRO A 10 13.14 -7.66 2.93
N VAL A 11 12.27 -7.25 3.85
CA VAL A 11 11.43 -8.16 4.63
C VAL A 11 9.97 -7.95 4.22
N ASN A 12 9.23 -9.04 3.99
CA ASN A 12 7.82 -8.98 3.62
C ASN A 12 6.93 -9.37 4.80
N PHE A 13 6.08 -8.43 5.23
CA PHE A 13 5.06 -8.62 6.27
C PHE A 13 3.64 -8.70 5.72
N GLY A 14 3.45 -8.66 4.39
CA GLY A 14 2.15 -8.73 3.76
C GLY A 14 1.50 -10.10 3.91
N ILE A 15 0.22 -10.12 4.28
CA ILE A 15 -0.62 -11.31 4.32
C ILE A 15 -1.84 -11.06 3.44
N GLY A 16 -2.18 -12.02 2.58
CA GLY A 16 -3.35 -11.92 1.71
C GLY A 16 -4.63 -11.82 2.54
N GLY A 17 -5.54 -10.91 2.14
CA GLY A 17 -6.80 -10.71 2.85
C GLY A 17 -6.74 -9.73 4.03
N ASP A 18 -5.55 -9.23 4.41
CA ASP A 18 -5.43 -8.30 5.51
C ASP A 18 -6.24 -7.01 5.27
N ARG A 19 -6.87 -6.58 6.35
CA ARG A 19 -7.48 -5.26 6.53
C ARG A 19 -6.63 -4.44 7.49
N THR A 20 -6.93 -3.16 7.63
CA THR A 20 -6.18 -2.25 8.52
C THR A 20 -6.13 -2.76 9.96
N GLU A 21 -7.25 -3.27 10.49
CA GLU A 21 -7.31 -3.80 11.85
C GLU A 21 -6.45 -5.05 12.06
N HIS A 22 -6.29 -5.91 11.05
CA HIS A 22 -5.41 -7.08 11.14
C HIS A 22 -3.94 -6.66 11.22
N VAL A 23 -3.55 -5.68 10.39
CA VAL A 23 -2.19 -5.12 10.42
C VAL A 23 -1.91 -4.44 11.76
N LEU A 24 -2.85 -3.64 12.28
CA LEU A 24 -2.74 -3.00 13.60
C LEU A 24 -2.53 -4.02 14.70
N TRP A 25 -3.34 -5.08 14.72
CA TRP A 25 -3.20 -6.16 15.70
C TRP A 25 -1.81 -6.80 15.65
N ARG A 26 -1.29 -7.13 14.46
CA ARG A 26 0.03 -7.74 14.32
C ARG A 26 1.18 -6.83 14.73
N ILE A 27 1.06 -5.53 14.51
CA ILE A 27 2.06 -4.56 14.98
C ILE A 27 2.09 -4.55 16.51
N ASP A 28 0.94 -4.56 17.16
CA ASP A 28 0.84 -4.58 18.62
C ASP A 28 1.38 -5.89 19.21
N ASP A 29 1.14 -7.01 18.55
CA ASP A 29 1.63 -8.36 18.93
C ASP A 29 3.12 -8.60 18.66
N SER A 30 3.89 -7.57 18.39
CA SER A 30 5.34 -7.61 18.21
C SER A 30 5.89 -7.94 16.82
N ALA A 31 5.08 -8.08 15.78
CA ALA A 31 5.56 -8.43 14.45
C ALA A 31 6.65 -7.48 13.92
N LEU A 32 6.67 -6.22 14.35
CA LEU A 32 7.67 -5.22 13.97
C LEU A 32 8.70 -4.91 15.08
N LYS A 33 8.69 -5.62 16.20
CA LYS A 33 9.71 -5.47 17.24
C LYS A 33 11.00 -6.17 16.81
N THR A 34 11.70 -5.56 15.87
CA THR A 34 12.99 -6.03 15.36
C THR A 34 14.14 -5.29 16.02
N PRO A 35 15.32 -5.91 16.20
CA PRO A 35 16.48 -5.23 16.79
C PRO A 35 17.04 -4.12 15.89
N HIS A 36 16.68 -4.09 14.63
CA HIS A 36 17.14 -3.11 13.65
C HIS A 36 15.96 -2.40 13.00
N SER A 37 16.01 -1.07 12.99
CA SER A 37 15.01 -0.27 12.26
C SER A 37 15.27 -0.33 10.76
N PRO A 38 14.23 -0.59 9.93
CA PRO A 38 14.37 -0.48 8.49
C PRO A 38 14.64 0.97 8.09
N GLN A 39 15.41 1.21 7.03
CA GLN A 39 15.57 2.58 6.48
C GLN A 39 14.25 3.06 5.88
N VAL A 40 13.55 2.19 5.15
CA VAL A 40 12.27 2.48 4.50
C VAL A 40 11.26 1.40 4.83
N CYS A 41 10.03 1.81 5.14
CA CYS A 41 8.86 0.95 5.27
C CYS A 41 7.82 1.33 4.22
N VAL A 42 7.42 0.39 3.38
CA VAL A 42 6.37 0.60 2.39
C VAL A 42 5.07 -0.02 2.89
N ILE A 43 4.01 0.78 2.96
CA ILE A 43 2.70 0.36 3.44
C ILE A 43 1.68 0.53 2.31
N MET A 44 1.00 -0.56 1.95
CA MET A 44 -0.17 -0.56 1.09
C MET A 44 -1.18 -1.57 1.64
N VAL A 45 -2.29 -1.08 2.15
CA VAL A 45 -3.40 -1.86 2.71
C VAL A 45 -4.69 -1.08 2.55
N GLY A 46 -5.85 -1.72 2.63
CA GLY A 46 -7.15 -1.04 2.65
C GLY A 46 -8.13 -1.54 1.58
N THR A 47 -7.68 -2.17 0.49
CA THR A 47 -8.59 -2.71 -0.52
C THR A 47 -9.57 -3.74 0.06
N ASN A 48 -9.18 -4.45 1.12
CA ASN A 48 -10.03 -5.43 1.80
C ASN A 48 -10.98 -4.81 2.84
N ASN A 49 -10.82 -3.53 3.18
CA ASN A 49 -11.75 -2.78 4.02
C ASN A 49 -12.96 -2.29 3.20
N THR A 50 -12.84 -2.27 1.87
CA THR A 50 -13.91 -1.95 0.93
C THR A 50 -14.69 -3.20 0.56
N GLY A 51 -15.91 -3.05 0.05
CA GLY A 51 -16.68 -4.17 -0.47
C GLY A 51 -17.99 -4.41 0.26
N GLN A 52 -18.62 -5.57 -0.03
CA GLN A 52 -19.99 -5.89 0.41
C GLN A 52 -20.05 -6.65 1.75
N TYR A 53 -18.94 -6.82 2.45
CA TYR A 53 -18.91 -7.55 3.71
C TYR A 53 -19.61 -6.77 4.83
N LYS A 54 -20.29 -7.45 5.72
CA LYS A 54 -20.78 -6.86 6.98
C LYS A 54 -19.59 -6.25 7.72
N GLY A 55 -19.70 -4.96 8.10
CA GLY A 55 -18.62 -4.25 8.79
C GLY A 55 -17.60 -3.59 7.87
N ARG A 56 -17.97 -3.31 6.59
CA ARG A 56 -17.14 -2.46 5.73
C ARG A 56 -16.93 -1.10 6.38
N GLN A 57 -15.72 -0.62 6.30
CA GLN A 57 -15.36 0.72 6.75
C GLN A 57 -15.63 1.75 5.65
N THR A 58 -15.92 2.96 6.06
CA THR A 58 -15.94 4.10 5.15
C THR A 58 -14.54 4.39 4.62
N PRO A 59 -14.40 5.13 3.51
CA PRO A 59 -13.10 5.58 3.03
C PRO A 59 -12.30 6.35 4.10
N GLN A 60 -12.96 7.18 4.89
CA GLN A 60 -12.36 7.95 5.98
C GLN A 60 -11.81 7.02 7.08
N GLU A 61 -12.63 6.09 7.58
CA GLU A 61 -12.21 5.13 8.61
C GLU A 61 -11.04 4.26 8.13
N THR A 62 -11.07 3.83 6.86
CA THR A 62 -9.97 3.05 6.28
C THR A 62 -8.68 3.89 6.21
N ALA A 63 -8.76 5.13 5.75
CA ALA A 63 -7.61 6.03 5.70
C ALA A 63 -7.06 6.35 7.09
N GLU A 64 -7.93 6.51 8.10
CA GLU A 64 -7.53 6.66 9.50
C GLU A 64 -6.80 5.42 10.01
N GLY A 65 -7.30 4.23 9.71
CA GLY A 65 -6.63 2.97 10.03
C GLY A 65 -5.23 2.87 9.40
N ILE A 66 -5.07 3.32 8.14
CA ILE A 66 -3.78 3.34 7.46
C ILE A 66 -2.83 4.36 8.12
N ARG A 67 -3.31 5.55 8.46
CA ARG A 67 -2.51 6.54 9.20
C ARG A 67 -2.10 6.05 10.59
N GLU A 68 -2.98 5.34 11.29
CA GLU A 68 -2.63 4.74 12.59
C GLU A 68 -1.55 3.65 12.44
N ILE A 69 -1.59 2.83 11.37
CA ILE A 69 -0.51 1.90 11.05
C ILE A 69 0.82 2.66 10.88
N ALA A 70 0.84 3.72 10.09
CA ALA A 70 2.04 4.54 9.89
C ALA A 70 2.53 5.16 11.21
N SER A 71 1.61 5.66 12.04
CA SER A 71 1.91 6.21 13.36
C SER A 71 2.57 5.17 14.29
N ARG A 72 2.07 3.93 14.31
CA ARG A 72 2.66 2.86 15.12
C ARG A 72 4.04 2.44 14.61
N VAL A 73 4.20 2.32 13.29
CA VAL A 73 5.53 2.08 12.69
C VAL A 73 6.51 3.19 13.07
N HIS A 74 6.09 4.45 12.98
CA HIS A 74 6.95 5.58 13.36
C HIS A 74 7.30 5.58 14.85
N ARG A 75 6.38 5.22 15.75
CA ARG A 75 6.68 5.09 17.19
C ARG A 75 7.69 3.99 17.49
N LEU A 76 7.60 2.86 16.78
CA LEU A 76 8.54 1.74 16.96
C LEU A 76 9.91 2.03 16.32
N HIS A 77 9.91 2.72 15.19
CA HIS A 77 11.09 2.99 14.37
C HIS A 77 11.15 4.48 13.97
N PRO A 78 11.49 5.40 14.87
CA PRO A 78 11.38 6.84 14.63
C PRO A 78 12.28 7.38 13.51
N ALA A 79 13.33 6.65 13.13
CA ALA A 79 14.25 7.02 12.05
C ALA A 79 13.81 6.49 10.67
N THR A 80 12.81 5.62 10.61
CA THR A 80 12.31 5.00 9.37
C THR A 80 11.54 6.01 8.52
N GLU A 81 11.83 6.05 7.23
CA GLU A 81 11.00 6.75 6.25
C GLU A 81 9.84 5.84 5.83
N ILE A 82 8.64 6.34 5.86
CA ILE A 82 7.43 5.55 5.57
C ILE A 82 6.84 6.02 4.25
N ILE A 83 6.72 5.10 3.30
CA ILE A 83 6.02 5.31 2.03
C ILE A 83 4.62 4.73 2.17
N LEU A 84 3.60 5.58 2.20
CA LEU A 84 2.20 5.17 2.06
C LEU A 84 1.84 5.13 0.58
N LEU A 85 1.73 3.94 0.03
CA LEU A 85 1.26 3.79 -1.34
C LEU A 85 -0.25 3.97 -1.41
N HIS A 86 -0.71 4.67 -2.44
CA HIS A 86 -2.10 4.61 -2.85
C HIS A 86 -2.52 3.15 -3.05
N ILE A 87 -3.72 2.82 -2.61
CA ILE A 87 -4.34 1.52 -2.87
C ILE A 87 -4.47 1.37 -4.39
N PHE A 88 -4.07 0.22 -4.90
CA PHE A 88 -4.08 -0.04 -6.34
C PHE A 88 -5.48 -0.01 -6.93
N PRO A 89 -5.60 0.31 -8.22
CA PRO A 89 -6.84 0.18 -8.94
C PRO A 89 -7.38 -1.25 -8.84
N ARG A 90 -8.71 -1.38 -8.91
CA ARG A 90 -9.37 -2.68 -9.03
C ARG A 90 -10.62 -2.54 -9.90
N GLY A 91 -11.20 -3.67 -10.30
CA GLY A 91 -12.34 -3.66 -11.20
C GLY A 91 -11.97 -3.36 -12.66
N LYS A 92 -12.93 -3.48 -13.55
CA LYS A 92 -12.70 -3.41 -14.99
C LYS A 92 -12.44 -1.99 -15.49
N THR A 93 -13.17 -1.02 -14.96
CA THR A 93 -13.12 0.40 -15.43
C THR A 93 -13.05 1.35 -14.24
N ALA A 94 -12.88 2.64 -14.51
CA ALA A 94 -12.84 3.69 -13.50
C ALA A 94 -14.17 3.81 -12.72
N GLU A 95 -15.30 3.41 -13.33
CA GLU A 95 -16.63 3.47 -12.74
C GLU A 95 -16.95 2.27 -11.84
N ASP A 96 -16.04 1.28 -11.73
CA ASP A 96 -16.24 0.17 -10.82
C ASP A 96 -16.42 0.67 -9.37
N PRO A 97 -17.50 0.29 -8.67
CA PRO A 97 -17.79 0.83 -7.35
C PRO A 97 -16.67 0.61 -6.32
N LEU A 98 -15.92 -0.49 -6.43
CA LEU A 98 -14.82 -0.77 -5.52
C LEU A 98 -13.55 0.02 -5.88
N ARG A 99 -13.35 0.33 -7.16
CA ARG A 99 -12.29 1.26 -7.60
C ARG A 99 -12.58 2.66 -7.07
N ILE A 100 -13.80 3.14 -7.21
CA ILE A 100 -14.22 4.45 -6.69
C ILE A 100 -13.96 4.51 -5.17
N GLN A 101 -14.28 3.45 -4.43
CA GLN A 101 -13.99 3.40 -2.99
C GLN A 101 -12.49 3.47 -2.69
N ASN A 102 -11.65 2.71 -3.40
CA ASN A 102 -10.20 2.78 -3.24
C ASN A 102 -9.68 4.20 -3.53
N GLU A 103 -10.19 4.85 -4.56
CA GLU A 103 -9.79 6.22 -4.89
C GLU A 103 -10.27 7.26 -3.86
N MET A 104 -11.44 7.06 -3.27
CA MET A 104 -11.87 7.90 -2.16
C MET A 104 -10.95 7.76 -0.94
N ILE A 105 -10.49 6.52 -0.63
CA ILE A 105 -9.48 6.30 0.41
C ILE A 105 -8.18 7.01 0.05
N ASN A 106 -7.71 6.87 -1.18
CA ASN A 106 -6.47 7.49 -1.65
C ASN A 106 -6.52 9.02 -1.52
N ARG A 107 -7.65 9.65 -1.86
CA ARG A 107 -7.85 11.11 -1.65
C ARG A 107 -7.80 11.49 -0.17
N GLU A 108 -8.27 10.63 0.73
CA GLU A 108 -8.12 10.86 2.17
C GLU A 108 -6.66 10.71 2.60
N LEU A 109 -5.90 9.75 2.02
CA LEU A 109 -4.48 9.58 2.29
C LEU A 109 -3.66 10.79 1.84
N ASP A 110 -4.02 11.45 0.73
CA ASP A 110 -3.34 12.67 0.25
C ASP A 110 -3.34 13.82 1.26
N LYS A 111 -4.27 13.80 2.23
CA LYS A 111 -4.34 14.77 3.33
C LYS A 111 -3.37 14.45 4.49
N THR A 112 -2.59 13.35 4.38
CA THR A 112 -1.67 12.94 5.45
C THR A 112 -0.53 13.94 5.57
N ASN A 113 -0.37 14.48 6.78
CA ASN A 113 0.72 15.36 7.13
C ASN A 113 1.39 14.84 8.42
N MET A 114 2.32 13.91 8.25
CA MET A 114 3.04 13.27 9.36
C MET A 114 4.54 13.28 9.07
N PRO A 115 5.40 13.52 10.07
CA PRO A 115 6.84 13.46 9.89
C PRO A 115 7.30 12.12 9.30
N ARG A 116 8.18 12.15 8.32
CA ARG A 116 8.76 10.97 7.65
C ARG A 116 7.72 10.04 6.99
N VAL A 117 6.54 10.55 6.69
CA VAL A 117 5.49 9.82 5.97
C VAL A 117 5.25 10.48 4.61
N HIS A 118 5.40 9.71 3.55
CA HIS A 118 5.33 10.16 2.17
C HIS A 118 4.22 9.40 1.45
N VAL A 119 3.18 10.10 1.04
CA VAL A 119 2.11 9.51 0.22
C VAL A 119 2.56 9.47 -1.22
N VAL A 120 2.50 8.29 -1.82
CA VAL A 120 3.01 8.05 -3.18
C VAL A 120 1.94 7.37 -4.03
N ASN A 121 1.65 7.95 -5.18
CA ASN A 121 0.74 7.39 -6.17
C ASN A 121 1.52 6.87 -7.40
N ILE A 122 1.47 5.57 -7.62
CA ILE A 122 2.06 4.91 -8.79
C ILE A 122 1.00 4.22 -9.66
N ASN A 123 -0.28 4.49 -9.44
CA ASN A 123 -1.39 3.77 -10.07
C ASN A 123 -1.43 3.92 -11.60
N SER A 124 -0.91 5.03 -12.12
CA SER A 124 -0.78 5.25 -13.57
C SER A 124 0.12 4.23 -14.26
N ALA A 125 1.04 3.58 -13.54
CA ALA A 125 1.89 2.53 -14.11
C ALA A 125 1.12 1.27 -14.51
N PHE A 126 -0.09 1.08 -13.99
CA PHE A 126 -0.92 -0.11 -14.24
C PHE A 126 -2.02 0.09 -15.27
N LEU A 127 -2.30 1.34 -15.64
CA LEU A 127 -3.50 1.72 -16.39
C LEU A 127 -3.16 2.27 -17.77
N ASP A 128 -4.02 1.98 -18.72
CA ASP A 128 -4.05 2.65 -20.02
C ASP A 128 -4.78 4.01 -19.91
N LYS A 129 -4.79 4.76 -21.02
CA LYS A 129 -5.38 6.11 -21.12
C LYS A 129 -6.89 6.15 -20.82
N ASP A 130 -7.57 5.05 -21.07
CA ASP A 130 -9.00 4.88 -20.78
C ASP A 130 -9.30 4.44 -19.34
N GLY A 131 -8.27 4.27 -18.50
CA GLY A 131 -8.39 3.83 -17.12
C GLY A 131 -8.57 2.32 -16.94
N THR A 132 -8.48 1.53 -18.00
CA THR A 132 -8.45 0.06 -17.91
C THR A 132 -7.04 -0.44 -17.57
N PHE A 133 -6.94 -1.66 -17.02
CA PHE A 133 -5.62 -2.24 -16.79
C PHE A 133 -4.87 -2.52 -18.10
N LEU A 134 -3.58 -2.23 -18.10
CA LEU A 134 -2.69 -2.69 -19.16
C LEU A 134 -2.76 -4.22 -19.32
N PRO A 135 -2.62 -4.75 -20.53
CA PRO A 135 -2.74 -6.19 -20.78
C PRO A 135 -1.78 -7.03 -19.93
N GLY A 136 -2.34 -8.02 -19.25
CA GLY A 136 -1.59 -9.00 -18.45
C GLY A 136 -1.09 -8.52 -17.09
N ILE A 137 -1.54 -7.35 -16.61
CA ILE A 137 -1.15 -6.81 -15.29
C ILE A 137 -1.89 -7.51 -14.14
N THR A 138 -3.12 -7.89 -14.38
CA THR A 138 -3.98 -8.62 -13.43
C THR A 138 -4.73 -9.73 -14.15
N GLY A 139 -5.06 -10.82 -13.42
CA GLY A 139 -5.91 -11.89 -13.95
C GLY A 139 -7.34 -11.84 -13.42
N ASP A 140 -7.56 -11.18 -12.29
CA ASP A 140 -8.84 -11.10 -11.58
C ASP A 140 -9.29 -9.67 -11.28
N LEU A 141 -8.64 -8.69 -11.88
CA LEU A 141 -8.90 -7.26 -11.71
C LEU A 141 -8.62 -6.73 -10.28
N VAL A 142 -7.84 -7.47 -9.49
CA VAL A 142 -7.44 -7.10 -8.11
C VAL A 142 -5.97 -7.40 -7.85
N HIS A 143 -5.55 -8.65 -8.09
CA HIS A 143 -4.21 -9.10 -7.78
C HIS A 143 -3.28 -8.94 -8.97
N LEU A 144 -2.09 -8.43 -8.72
CA LEU A 144 -1.07 -8.28 -9.76
C LEU A 144 -0.54 -9.66 -10.18
N THR A 145 -0.31 -9.82 -11.47
CA THR A 145 0.48 -10.93 -12.02
C THR A 145 1.98 -10.68 -11.81
N GLU A 146 2.83 -11.61 -12.21
CA GLU A 146 4.29 -11.39 -12.22
C GLU A 146 4.67 -10.13 -13.01
N LYS A 147 4.05 -9.91 -14.18
CA LYS A 147 4.23 -8.69 -14.99
C LYS A 147 3.82 -7.44 -14.22
N GLY A 148 2.66 -7.50 -13.53
CA GLY A 148 2.18 -6.40 -12.70
C GLY A 148 3.13 -6.09 -11.54
N TYR A 149 3.66 -7.11 -10.87
CA TYR A 149 4.66 -6.93 -9.81
C TYR A 149 5.99 -6.36 -10.30
N ARG A 150 6.39 -6.65 -11.52
CA ARG A 150 7.59 -6.02 -12.13
C ARG A 150 7.35 -4.53 -12.35
N LEU A 151 6.22 -4.16 -12.96
CA LEU A 151 5.86 -2.74 -13.13
C LEU A 151 5.74 -2.00 -11.79
N TRP A 152 5.15 -2.64 -10.79
CA TRP A 152 5.11 -2.11 -9.44
C TRP A 152 6.51 -1.82 -8.89
N ALA A 153 7.42 -2.79 -9.05
CA ALA A 153 8.78 -2.65 -8.55
C ALA A 153 9.54 -1.54 -9.29
N ASP A 154 9.40 -1.45 -10.61
CA ASP A 154 10.03 -0.42 -11.43
C ASP A 154 9.54 0.99 -11.08
N ALA A 155 8.23 1.13 -10.80
CA ALA A 155 7.64 2.40 -10.40
C ALA A 155 7.99 2.78 -8.94
N LEU A 156 8.10 1.80 -8.04
CA LEU A 156 8.34 2.04 -6.61
C LEU A 156 9.83 2.25 -6.28
N LEU A 157 10.72 1.56 -6.99
CA LEU A 157 12.16 1.60 -6.66
C LEU A 157 12.77 3.01 -6.67
N PRO A 158 12.45 3.91 -7.62
CA PRO A 158 12.90 5.30 -7.55
C PRO A 158 12.46 6.03 -6.29
N GLU A 159 11.23 5.75 -5.82
CA GLU A 159 10.69 6.36 -4.60
C GLU A 159 11.44 5.86 -3.36
N ILE A 160 11.70 4.55 -3.27
CA ILE A 160 12.51 3.98 -2.17
C ILE A 160 13.91 4.58 -2.14
N LYS A 161 14.56 4.70 -3.31
CA LYS A 161 15.94 5.22 -3.41
C LYS A 161 16.12 6.65 -2.90
N LYS A 162 15.06 7.46 -2.89
CA LYS A 162 15.11 8.83 -2.31
C LYS A 162 15.49 8.82 -0.82
N TYR A 163 15.18 7.73 -0.12
CA TYR A 163 15.30 7.61 1.33
C TYR A 163 16.31 6.56 1.79
N MET A 164 16.89 5.79 0.87
CA MET A 164 17.98 4.86 1.18
C MET A 164 19.31 5.65 1.29
N LYS A 165 20.08 5.31 2.30
CA LYS A 165 21.42 5.88 2.53
C LYS A 165 22.52 4.90 2.16
#